data_6a80ad4665910719111e1f32c9e94f86
#
_entry.id   6a80ad4665910719111e1f32c9e94f86
#
_cell.length_a   1.000
_cell.length_b   1.000
_cell.length_c   1.000
_cell.angle_alpha   90.00
_cell.angle_beta   90.00
_cell.angle_gamma   90.00
#
_symmetry.space_group_name_H-M   'P 1'
#
loop_
_entity.id
_entity.type
_entity.pdbx_description
1 polymer ?
#
loop_
_entity_poly.entity_id
_entity_poly.type
_entity_poly.pdbx_seq_one_letter_code
_entity_poly.pdbx_strand_id
1 'polypeptide(L)'
;MPDISIGRFRGGFCVYWRVDGRRTRHQLAARTRAEAEAEAIDVYRRETFHRAPKGQTVAEMWEAYRQDLGDKPTATTMGYTGKAVLAHFGHYRPDQITTALCRDYAKKRTDSGISQGSVHTELGHLRSAMTWAKNNRLIDAAPHIERPAKPTPKERFLSKAEVASLIESASAPHIGLAIHLLFATAGRVGAILDLTWDRVDMDRAIINLRLDDATTRKGRAIVPINRGLMAALQTEKDAALSDYVVEYGGQQVSSIRKGFTNAVTRAGMDGITLHTLRHSSAVAMVSSGIRIEKVAQYLGHSNVAVTYSTYGRFAPEHLTDAAEVLEFTNLRVVK
;
A
#
# COMPACT_ATOMS: atom_id res chain seq x y z
N MET A 1 20.97 -27.46 -6.82
CA MET A 1 21.22 -27.54 -8.28
C MET A 1 20.26 -28.58 -8.82
N PRO A 2 19.71 -28.40 -10.02
CA PRO A 2 18.90 -29.45 -10.63
C PRO A 2 19.72 -30.73 -10.82
N ASP A 3 19.08 -31.89 -10.64
CA ASP A 3 19.71 -33.19 -10.80
C ASP A 3 19.84 -33.53 -12.31
N ILE A 4 20.77 -32.83 -12.96
CA ILE A 4 21.11 -33.00 -14.38
C ILE A 4 22.50 -33.61 -14.53
N SER A 5 22.66 -34.46 -15.53
CA SER A 5 23.94 -35.05 -15.88
C SER A 5 24.32 -34.66 -17.30
N ILE A 6 25.62 -34.40 -17.51
CA ILE A 6 26.18 -34.09 -18.83
C ILE A 6 27.02 -35.28 -19.30
N GLY A 7 26.76 -35.73 -20.50
CA GLY A 7 27.47 -36.84 -21.12
C GLY A 7 27.80 -36.58 -22.58
N ARG A 8 28.38 -37.59 -23.26
CA ARG A 8 28.61 -37.57 -24.71
C ARG A 8 27.62 -38.48 -25.43
N PHE A 9 27.11 -38.00 -26.56
CA PHE A 9 26.22 -38.75 -27.41
C PHE A 9 26.40 -38.32 -28.88
N ARG A 10 26.57 -39.26 -29.78
CA ARG A 10 26.78 -39.05 -31.24
C ARG A 10 27.84 -37.98 -31.55
N GLY A 11 28.97 -38.05 -30.84
CA GLY A 11 30.13 -37.18 -31.09
C GLY A 11 30.08 -35.81 -30.45
N GLY A 12 28.97 -35.41 -29.81
CA GLY A 12 28.77 -34.13 -29.12
C GLY A 12 28.44 -34.29 -27.64
N PHE A 13 28.22 -33.16 -26.98
CA PHE A 13 27.69 -33.13 -25.60
C PHE A 13 26.19 -33.32 -25.58
N CYS A 14 25.67 -33.90 -24.50
CA CYS A 14 24.25 -33.98 -24.22
C CYS A 14 23.98 -33.78 -22.74
N VAL A 15 22.84 -33.20 -22.40
CA VAL A 15 22.29 -33.16 -21.07
C VAL A 15 21.21 -34.23 -20.93
N TYR A 16 21.12 -34.84 -19.76
CA TYR A 16 20.03 -35.77 -19.45
C TYR A 16 19.64 -35.70 -17.99
N TRP A 17 18.36 -35.98 -17.78
CA TRP A 17 17.73 -36.07 -16.46
C TRP A 17 16.63 -37.14 -16.47
N ARG A 18 16.06 -37.42 -15.31
CA ARG A 18 14.93 -38.37 -15.21
C ARG A 18 13.62 -37.62 -14.96
N VAL A 19 12.58 -38.01 -15.68
CA VAL A 19 11.19 -37.56 -15.48
C VAL A 19 10.34 -38.82 -15.34
N ASP A 20 9.66 -38.98 -14.22
CA ASP A 20 8.79 -40.14 -13.92
C ASP A 20 9.53 -41.50 -14.15
N GLY A 21 10.78 -41.57 -13.71
CA GLY A 21 11.62 -42.75 -13.84
C GLY A 21 12.23 -42.97 -15.24
N ARG A 22 11.79 -42.23 -16.26
CA ARG A 22 12.32 -42.31 -17.63
C ARG A 22 13.41 -41.27 -17.87
N ARG A 23 14.47 -41.70 -18.55
CA ARG A 23 15.60 -40.85 -18.92
C ARG A 23 15.23 -39.97 -20.13
N THR A 24 15.23 -38.67 -19.97
CA THR A 24 15.11 -37.69 -21.06
C THR A 24 16.50 -37.19 -21.42
N ARG A 25 16.80 -37.02 -22.72
CA ARG A 25 18.10 -36.59 -23.21
C ARG A 25 17.94 -35.56 -24.31
N HIS A 26 18.76 -34.49 -24.24
CA HIS A 26 18.83 -33.44 -25.25
C HIS A 26 20.27 -33.24 -25.69
N GLN A 27 20.51 -33.13 -27.00
CA GLN A 27 21.80 -32.84 -27.55
C GLN A 27 22.11 -31.34 -27.40
N LEU A 28 23.38 -31.03 -27.06
CA LEU A 28 23.85 -29.67 -26.89
C LEU A 28 24.65 -29.24 -28.11
N ALA A 29 24.63 -27.94 -28.41
CA ALA A 29 25.44 -27.34 -29.46
C ALA A 29 26.88 -27.07 -29.00
N ALA A 30 27.13 -27.10 -27.69
CA ALA A 30 28.40 -26.82 -27.04
C ALA A 30 29.54 -27.68 -27.59
N ARG A 31 30.71 -27.08 -27.80
CA ARG A 31 31.94 -27.74 -28.24
C ARG A 31 32.90 -28.05 -27.09
N THR A 32 32.80 -27.28 -26.00
CA THR A 32 33.62 -27.47 -24.79
C THR A 32 32.74 -27.90 -23.62
N ARG A 33 33.35 -28.49 -22.57
CA ARG A 33 32.61 -28.93 -21.37
C ARG A 33 32.03 -27.74 -20.60
N ALA A 34 32.75 -26.64 -20.52
CA ALA A 34 32.28 -25.43 -19.84
C ALA A 34 31.04 -24.81 -20.53
N GLU A 35 31.04 -24.75 -21.87
CA GLU A 35 29.88 -24.35 -22.65
C GLU A 35 28.69 -25.31 -22.46
N ALA A 36 28.98 -26.62 -22.41
CA ALA A 36 27.97 -27.65 -22.20
C ALA A 36 27.31 -27.53 -20.81
N GLU A 37 28.05 -27.15 -19.79
CA GLU A 37 27.51 -26.93 -18.43
C GLU A 37 26.56 -25.70 -18.39
N ALA A 38 26.91 -24.62 -19.07
CA ALA A 38 26.04 -23.44 -19.17
C ALA A 38 24.78 -23.75 -20.01
N GLU A 39 24.97 -24.35 -21.21
CA GLU A 39 23.87 -24.70 -22.12
C GLU A 39 22.92 -25.75 -21.50
N ALA A 40 23.46 -26.73 -20.76
CA ALA A 40 22.66 -27.76 -20.12
C ALA A 40 21.64 -27.21 -19.13
N ILE A 41 21.99 -26.16 -18.39
CA ILE A 41 21.09 -25.48 -17.46
C ILE A 41 19.95 -24.80 -18.22
N ASP A 42 20.25 -24.15 -19.33
CA ASP A 42 19.25 -23.45 -20.13
C ASP A 42 18.33 -24.43 -20.88
N VAL A 43 18.90 -25.53 -21.43
CA VAL A 43 18.11 -26.60 -22.05
C VAL A 43 17.22 -27.28 -21.00
N TYR A 44 17.74 -27.62 -19.83
CA TYR A 44 16.94 -28.18 -18.74
C TYR A 44 15.79 -27.23 -18.34
N ARG A 45 16.11 -25.96 -18.15
CA ARG A 45 15.08 -24.93 -17.84
C ARG A 45 14.03 -24.90 -18.93
N ARG A 46 14.41 -24.73 -20.20
CA ARG A 46 13.49 -24.65 -21.33
C ARG A 46 12.57 -25.88 -21.43
N GLU A 47 13.12 -27.08 -21.33
CA GLU A 47 12.38 -28.33 -21.52
C GLU A 47 11.53 -28.72 -20.29
N THR A 48 11.95 -28.37 -19.09
CA THR A 48 11.15 -28.60 -17.88
C THR A 48 10.11 -27.51 -17.65
N PHE A 49 10.37 -26.29 -18.12
CA PHE A 49 9.38 -25.19 -18.06
C PHE A 49 8.17 -25.43 -18.98
N HIS A 50 8.33 -26.18 -20.07
CA HIS A 50 7.22 -26.46 -21.01
C HIS A 50 6.39 -27.71 -20.68
N ARG A 51 6.83 -28.54 -19.75
CA ARG A 51 6.03 -29.66 -19.23
C ARG A 51 5.52 -29.35 -17.82
N ALA A 52 4.56 -28.45 -17.71
CA ALA A 52 3.72 -28.44 -16.53
C ALA A 52 2.92 -29.74 -16.50
N PRO A 53 3.05 -30.63 -15.50
CA PRO A 53 2.01 -31.60 -15.24
C PRO A 53 0.70 -30.83 -15.07
N LYS A 54 -0.44 -31.40 -15.43
CA LYS A 54 -1.76 -30.90 -15.07
C LYS A 54 -1.79 -30.73 -13.55
N GLY A 55 -1.63 -29.52 -13.05
CA GLY A 55 -1.62 -29.25 -11.62
C GLY A 55 -1.13 -27.83 -11.31
N GLN A 56 -2.08 -26.99 -11.06
CA GLN A 56 -2.03 -25.78 -10.25
C GLN A 56 -0.94 -24.77 -10.63
N THR A 57 -1.25 -24.01 -11.65
CA THR A 57 -0.48 -22.82 -12.06
C THR A 57 -0.66 -21.67 -11.06
N VAL A 58 0.24 -20.70 -11.14
CA VAL A 58 0.10 -19.43 -10.39
C VAL A 58 -1.23 -18.74 -10.71
N ALA A 59 -1.69 -18.80 -11.98
CA ALA A 59 -2.96 -18.19 -12.37
C ALA A 59 -4.15 -18.85 -11.67
N GLU A 60 -4.18 -20.18 -11.58
CA GLU A 60 -5.25 -20.91 -10.87
C GLU A 60 -5.27 -20.58 -9.37
N MET A 61 -4.10 -20.51 -8.72
CA MET A 61 -4.01 -20.15 -7.31
C MET A 61 -4.35 -18.69 -7.04
N TRP A 62 -3.96 -17.79 -7.93
CA TRP A 62 -4.32 -16.39 -7.86
C TRP A 62 -5.83 -16.21 -7.91
N GLU A 63 -6.48 -16.88 -8.85
CA GLU A 63 -7.93 -16.76 -9.02
C GLU A 63 -8.69 -17.43 -7.86
N ALA A 64 -8.25 -18.60 -7.39
CA ALA A 64 -8.82 -19.24 -6.22
C ALA A 64 -8.72 -18.36 -4.96
N TYR A 65 -7.55 -17.71 -4.74
CA TYR A 65 -7.38 -16.76 -3.64
C TYR A 65 -8.28 -15.54 -3.80
N ARG A 66 -8.40 -15.01 -5.03
CA ARG A 66 -9.26 -13.87 -5.30
C ARG A 66 -10.73 -14.18 -5.03
N GLN A 67 -11.17 -15.40 -5.36
CA GLN A 67 -12.52 -15.89 -5.04
C GLN A 67 -12.73 -16.06 -3.53
N ASP A 68 -11.77 -16.62 -2.81
CA ASP A 68 -11.80 -16.74 -1.34
C ASP A 68 -11.89 -15.38 -0.63
N LEU A 69 -11.29 -14.34 -1.21
CA LEU A 69 -11.41 -12.96 -0.71
C LEU A 69 -12.83 -12.39 -0.85
N GLY A 70 -13.65 -12.91 -1.77
CA GLY A 70 -15.01 -12.46 -2.04
C GLY A 70 -15.07 -10.96 -2.35
N ASP A 71 -15.95 -10.23 -1.67
CA ASP A 71 -16.19 -8.78 -1.87
C ASP A 71 -15.15 -7.88 -1.20
N LYS A 72 -14.09 -8.43 -0.61
CA LYS A 72 -13.05 -7.59 0.01
C LYS A 72 -12.37 -6.71 -1.05
N PRO A 73 -12.09 -5.43 -0.73
CA PRO A 73 -11.43 -4.49 -1.65
C PRO A 73 -10.11 -5.02 -2.24
N THR A 74 -9.45 -5.93 -1.53
CA THR A 74 -8.23 -6.60 -2.00
C THR A 74 -8.50 -7.45 -3.25
N ALA A 75 -9.64 -8.15 -3.33
CA ALA A 75 -10.02 -8.94 -4.51
C ALA A 75 -10.16 -8.07 -5.76
N THR A 76 -10.78 -6.89 -5.62
CA THR A 76 -10.89 -5.89 -6.68
C THR A 76 -9.51 -5.38 -7.12
N THR A 77 -8.66 -5.03 -6.16
CA THR A 77 -7.29 -4.55 -6.45
C THR A 77 -6.46 -5.64 -7.12
N MET A 78 -6.61 -6.90 -6.70
CA MET A 78 -5.96 -8.05 -7.35
C MET A 78 -6.44 -8.27 -8.79
N GLY A 79 -7.69 -7.94 -9.11
CA GLY A 79 -8.18 -7.93 -10.49
C GLY A 79 -7.39 -6.97 -11.40
N TYR A 80 -6.99 -5.81 -10.88
CA TYR A 80 -6.17 -4.84 -11.62
C TYR A 80 -4.70 -5.27 -11.69
N THR A 81 -4.08 -5.62 -10.56
CA THR A 81 -2.67 -6.02 -10.52
C THR A 81 -2.44 -7.36 -11.22
N GLY A 82 -3.44 -8.23 -11.22
CA GLY A 82 -3.41 -9.53 -11.89
C GLY A 82 -3.15 -9.43 -13.39
N LYS A 83 -3.61 -8.36 -14.05
CA LYS A 83 -3.35 -8.16 -15.49
C LYS A 83 -1.85 -8.21 -15.82
N ALA A 84 -1.01 -7.58 -15.02
CA ALA A 84 0.43 -7.58 -15.23
C ALA A 84 1.12 -8.81 -14.61
N VAL A 85 0.72 -9.18 -13.39
CA VAL A 85 1.32 -10.31 -12.67
C VAL A 85 1.08 -11.62 -13.41
N LEU A 86 -0.15 -11.89 -13.84
CA LEU A 86 -0.49 -13.15 -14.51
C LEU A 86 0.07 -13.23 -15.94
N ALA A 87 0.23 -12.11 -16.64
CA ALA A 87 0.90 -12.08 -17.93
C ALA A 87 2.36 -12.57 -17.83
N HIS A 88 3.02 -12.35 -16.68
CA HIS A 88 4.40 -12.77 -16.47
C HIS A 88 4.51 -14.10 -15.72
N PHE A 89 3.76 -14.28 -14.63
CA PHE A 89 3.88 -15.43 -13.74
C PHE A 89 2.79 -16.50 -13.93
N GLY A 90 1.68 -16.18 -14.59
CA GLY A 90 0.48 -16.99 -14.58
C GLY A 90 0.65 -18.43 -15.06
N HIS A 91 1.52 -18.64 -16.03
CA HIS A 91 1.80 -19.94 -16.63
C HIS A 91 2.83 -20.79 -15.86
N TYR A 92 3.53 -20.21 -14.89
CA TYR A 92 4.45 -20.93 -14.05
C TYR A 92 3.73 -21.73 -12.96
N ARG A 93 4.38 -22.79 -12.50
CA ARG A 93 4.04 -23.42 -11.23
C ARG A 93 4.72 -22.66 -10.08
N PRO A 94 4.15 -22.70 -8.86
CA PRO A 94 4.73 -22.03 -7.70
C PRO A 94 6.20 -22.37 -7.44
N ASP A 95 6.60 -23.67 -7.61
CA ASP A 95 7.96 -24.14 -7.42
C ASP A 95 8.97 -23.61 -8.45
N GLN A 96 8.49 -23.06 -9.55
CA GLN A 96 9.32 -22.46 -10.61
C GLN A 96 9.60 -20.97 -10.38
N ILE A 97 8.92 -20.32 -9.42
CA ILE A 97 9.15 -18.91 -9.11
C ILE A 97 10.48 -18.78 -8.37
N THR A 98 11.41 -18.08 -8.98
CA THR A 98 12.72 -17.77 -8.41
C THR A 98 12.86 -16.29 -8.11
N THR A 99 13.83 -15.96 -7.25
CA THR A 99 14.21 -14.56 -6.97
C THR A 99 14.63 -13.82 -8.26
N ALA A 100 15.34 -14.51 -9.17
CA ALA A 100 15.74 -13.94 -10.46
C ALA A 100 14.53 -13.56 -11.32
N LEU A 101 13.50 -14.40 -11.35
CA LEU A 101 12.25 -14.13 -12.07
C LEU A 101 11.50 -12.92 -11.48
N CYS A 102 11.49 -12.79 -10.14
CA CYS A 102 10.92 -11.62 -9.48
C CYS A 102 11.66 -10.31 -9.81
N ARG A 103 12.99 -10.35 -9.88
CA ARG A 103 13.82 -9.21 -10.27
C ARG A 103 13.62 -8.82 -11.73
N ASP A 104 13.53 -9.80 -12.64
CA ASP A 104 13.26 -9.57 -14.06
C ASP A 104 11.89 -8.90 -14.25
N TYR A 105 10.86 -9.40 -13.56
CA TYR A 105 9.55 -8.74 -13.54
C TYR A 105 9.64 -7.29 -13.05
N ALA A 106 10.26 -7.08 -11.88
CA ALA A 106 10.39 -5.75 -11.29
C ALA A 106 11.11 -4.78 -12.25
N LYS A 107 12.20 -5.24 -12.88
CA LYS A 107 12.93 -4.45 -13.88
C LYS A 107 12.06 -4.09 -15.07
N LYS A 108 11.39 -5.06 -15.71
CA LYS A 108 10.49 -4.82 -16.86
C LYS A 108 9.38 -3.83 -16.54
N ARG A 109 8.78 -3.94 -15.35
CA ARG A 109 7.73 -3.01 -14.92
C ARG A 109 8.27 -1.60 -14.72
N THR A 110 9.43 -1.47 -14.08
CA THR A 110 10.07 -0.16 -13.86
C THR A 110 10.51 0.48 -15.16
N ASP A 111 11.11 -0.29 -16.08
CA ASP A 111 11.50 0.17 -17.42
C ASP A 111 10.28 0.64 -18.24
N SER A 112 9.08 0.09 -17.97
CA SER A 112 7.81 0.54 -18.54
C SER A 112 7.18 1.75 -17.82
N GLY A 113 7.90 2.42 -16.90
CA GLY A 113 7.44 3.61 -16.20
C GLY A 113 6.54 3.35 -14.99
N ILE A 114 6.37 2.09 -14.57
CA ILE A 114 5.56 1.76 -13.39
C ILE A 114 6.35 2.04 -12.11
N SER A 115 5.71 2.73 -11.15
CA SER A 115 6.36 3.10 -9.89
C SER A 115 6.78 1.87 -9.07
N GLN A 116 7.91 1.99 -8.38
CA GLN A 116 8.42 0.96 -7.47
C GLN A 116 7.38 0.52 -6.42
N GLY A 117 6.55 1.44 -5.92
CA GLY A 117 5.46 1.15 -4.99
C GLY A 117 4.36 0.27 -5.59
N SER A 118 4.05 0.47 -6.87
CA SER A 118 3.11 -0.38 -7.60
C SER A 118 3.67 -1.79 -7.78
N VAL A 119 4.92 -1.91 -8.21
CA VAL A 119 5.61 -3.21 -8.35
C VAL A 119 5.70 -3.95 -7.01
N HIS A 120 6.00 -3.22 -5.91
CA HIS A 120 5.98 -3.79 -4.56
C HIS A 120 4.60 -4.37 -4.20
N THR A 121 3.52 -3.70 -4.59
CA THR A 121 2.13 -4.14 -4.35
C THR A 121 1.77 -5.34 -5.23
N GLU A 122 2.12 -5.32 -6.50
CA GLU A 122 1.90 -6.41 -7.45
C GLU A 122 2.53 -7.72 -6.96
N LEU A 123 3.82 -7.68 -6.62
CA LEU A 123 4.54 -8.84 -6.06
C LEU A 123 4.05 -9.18 -4.62
N GLY A 124 3.53 -8.20 -3.89
CA GLY A 124 2.87 -8.41 -2.60
C GLY A 124 1.61 -9.26 -2.72
N HIS A 125 0.80 -9.02 -3.72
CA HIS A 125 -0.40 -9.82 -4.00
C HIS A 125 -0.02 -11.25 -4.45
N LEU A 126 1.01 -11.39 -5.29
CA LEU A 126 1.54 -12.70 -5.66
C LEU A 126 1.99 -13.50 -4.42
N ARG A 127 2.77 -12.85 -3.53
CA ARG A 127 3.18 -13.46 -2.27
C ARG A 127 1.98 -13.89 -1.42
N SER A 128 0.96 -13.05 -1.32
CA SER A 128 -0.25 -13.36 -0.55
C SER A 128 -0.99 -14.57 -1.11
N ALA A 129 -1.15 -14.66 -2.44
CA ALA A 129 -1.78 -15.79 -3.11
C ALA A 129 -1.00 -17.09 -2.89
N MET A 130 0.33 -17.07 -3.00
CA MET A 130 1.16 -18.26 -2.77
C MET A 130 1.16 -18.68 -1.29
N THR A 131 1.15 -17.72 -0.36
CA THR A 131 1.04 -18.01 1.08
C THR A 131 -0.31 -18.61 1.42
N TRP A 132 -1.39 -18.07 0.85
CA TRP A 132 -2.73 -18.61 1.00
C TRP A 132 -2.83 -20.04 0.45
N ALA A 133 -2.29 -20.30 -0.74
CA ALA A 133 -2.27 -21.62 -1.35
C ALA A 133 -1.55 -22.65 -0.47
N LYS A 134 -0.42 -22.28 0.14
CA LYS A 134 0.27 -23.12 1.13
C LYS A 134 -0.60 -23.38 2.36
N ASN A 135 -1.22 -22.36 2.92
CA ASN A 135 -2.04 -22.50 4.13
C ASN A 135 -3.28 -23.36 3.87
N ASN A 136 -3.80 -23.38 2.65
CA ASN A 136 -4.90 -24.23 2.21
C ASN A 136 -4.42 -25.59 1.63
N ARG A 137 -3.14 -25.93 1.80
CA ARG A 137 -2.55 -27.22 1.38
C ARG A 137 -2.67 -27.51 -0.11
N LEU A 138 -2.74 -26.48 -0.94
CA LEU A 138 -2.73 -26.61 -2.40
C LEU A 138 -1.29 -26.77 -2.93
N ILE A 139 -0.32 -26.30 -2.15
CA ILE A 139 1.12 -26.46 -2.40
C ILE A 139 1.84 -26.77 -1.09
N ASP A 140 2.92 -27.52 -1.16
CA ASP A 140 3.73 -27.91 0.02
C ASP A 140 4.49 -26.72 0.62
N ALA A 141 5.03 -25.84 -0.23
CA ALA A 141 5.80 -24.67 0.18
C ALA A 141 5.48 -23.45 -0.70
N ALA A 142 5.33 -22.29 -0.05
CA ALA A 142 5.20 -21.03 -0.77
C ALA A 142 6.59 -20.58 -1.27
N PRO A 143 6.74 -20.21 -2.56
CA PRO A 143 8.00 -19.68 -3.07
C PRO A 143 8.37 -18.36 -2.40
N HIS A 144 9.65 -18.07 -2.31
CA HIS A 144 10.11 -16.77 -1.86
C HIS A 144 9.88 -15.73 -2.96
N ILE A 145 8.97 -14.79 -2.70
CA ILE A 145 8.69 -13.67 -3.61
C ILE A 145 9.50 -12.45 -3.16
N GLU A 146 10.60 -12.19 -3.86
CA GLU A 146 11.39 -10.98 -3.64
C GLU A 146 10.63 -9.76 -4.18
N ARG A 147 10.59 -8.70 -3.37
CA ARG A 147 9.91 -7.45 -3.70
C ARG A 147 10.89 -6.28 -3.62
N PRO A 148 10.80 -5.28 -4.50
CA PRO A 148 11.56 -4.05 -4.33
C PRO A 148 11.22 -3.39 -2.98
N ALA A 149 12.12 -2.60 -2.43
CA ALA A 149 11.87 -1.85 -1.21
C ALA A 149 10.63 -0.97 -1.36
N LYS A 150 9.94 -0.70 -0.26
CA LYS A 150 8.88 0.32 -0.28
C LYS A 150 9.51 1.68 -0.57
N PRO A 151 8.86 2.53 -1.37
CA PRO A 151 9.32 3.90 -1.54
C PRO A 151 9.29 4.63 -0.19
N THR A 152 10.23 5.54 0.01
CA THR A 152 10.25 6.40 1.19
C THR A 152 8.94 7.20 1.26
N PRO A 153 8.28 7.27 2.43
CA PRO A 153 7.09 8.09 2.60
C PRO A 153 7.37 9.54 2.25
N LYS A 154 6.42 10.20 1.60
CA LYS A 154 6.53 11.65 1.35
C LYS A 154 6.44 12.39 2.69
N GLU A 155 7.39 13.30 2.93
CA GLU A 155 7.45 14.07 4.18
C GLU A 155 6.63 15.37 4.17
N ARG A 156 6.05 15.71 3.01
CA ARG A 156 5.28 16.95 2.83
C ARG A 156 4.03 16.95 3.71
N PHE A 157 3.94 17.98 4.56
CA PHE A 157 2.73 18.34 5.31
C PHE A 157 2.42 19.83 5.12
N LEU A 158 1.19 20.21 5.39
CA LEU A 158 0.71 21.58 5.25
C LEU A 158 0.68 22.30 6.62
N SER A 159 1.08 23.53 6.65
CA SER A 159 0.83 24.45 7.74
C SER A 159 -0.66 24.82 7.80
N LYS A 160 -1.13 25.37 8.94
CA LYS A 160 -2.50 25.86 9.06
C LYS A 160 -2.84 26.95 8.04
N ALA A 161 -1.87 27.82 7.71
CA ALA A 161 -2.04 28.87 6.71
C ALA A 161 -2.22 28.27 5.30
N GLU A 162 -1.44 27.26 4.94
CA GLU A 162 -1.59 26.56 3.66
C GLU A 162 -2.92 25.82 3.57
N VAL A 163 -3.41 25.22 4.66
CA VAL A 163 -4.74 24.60 4.68
C VAL A 163 -5.83 25.64 4.49
N ALA A 164 -5.74 26.81 5.12
CA ALA A 164 -6.70 27.90 4.92
C ALA A 164 -6.71 28.36 3.45
N SER A 165 -5.53 28.63 2.86
CA SER A 165 -5.39 28.97 1.45
C SER A 165 -5.97 27.90 0.52
N LEU A 166 -5.81 26.62 0.86
CA LEU A 166 -6.35 25.51 0.09
C LEU A 166 -7.90 25.49 0.15
N ILE A 167 -8.51 25.78 1.32
CA ILE A 167 -9.97 25.90 1.48
C ILE A 167 -10.48 27.06 0.64
N GLU A 168 -9.85 28.23 0.73
CA GLU A 168 -10.23 29.44 -0.04
C GLU A 168 -10.10 29.22 -1.56
N SER A 169 -9.14 28.40 -1.97
CA SER A 169 -8.94 28.00 -3.39
C SER A 169 -9.96 26.97 -3.90
N ALA A 170 -10.86 26.45 -3.05
CA ALA A 170 -11.90 25.55 -3.49
C ALA A 170 -12.96 26.30 -4.33
N SER A 171 -13.32 25.75 -5.51
CA SER A 171 -14.28 26.39 -6.41
C SER A 171 -15.75 26.10 -6.08
N ALA A 172 -15.99 25.18 -5.15
CA ALA A 172 -17.33 24.79 -4.75
C ALA A 172 -17.36 24.57 -3.23
N PRO A 173 -18.46 24.99 -2.54
CA PRO A 173 -18.58 24.92 -1.08
C PRO A 173 -18.27 23.52 -0.53
N HIS A 174 -18.87 22.48 -1.09
CA HIS A 174 -18.68 21.10 -0.65
C HIS A 174 -17.22 20.63 -0.73
N ILE A 175 -16.40 21.17 -1.65
CA ILE A 175 -14.95 20.86 -1.72
C ILE A 175 -14.22 21.55 -0.57
N GLY A 176 -14.52 22.82 -0.29
CA GLY A 176 -13.97 23.58 0.84
C GLY A 176 -14.31 22.93 2.17
N LEU A 177 -15.58 22.58 2.37
CA LEU A 177 -16.04 21.88 3.56
C LEU A 177 -15.35 20.52 3.73
N ALA A 178 -15.23 19.74 2.66
CA ALA A 178 -14.55 18.45 2.72
C ALA A 178 -13.06 18.58 3.08
N ILE A 179 -12.36 19.60 2.57
CA ILE A 179 -10.96 19.90 2.94
C ILE A 179 -10.89 20.29 4.43
N HIS A 180 -11.80 21.13 4.90
CA HIS A 180 -11.86 21.52 6.30
C HIS A 180 -12.12 20.32 7.21
N LEU A 181 -13.13 19.50 6.91
CA LEU A 181 -13.42 18.26 7.63
C LEU A 181 -12.21 17.30 7.66
N LEU A 182 -11.57 17.07 6.52
CA LEU A 182 -10.39 16.18 6.43
C LEU A 182 -9.26 16.65 7.35
N PHE A 183 -9.00 17.96 7.41
CA PHE A 183 -7.95 18.50 8.27
C PHE A 183 -8.40 18.54 9.73
N ALA A 184 -9.57 19.08 10.04
CA ALA A 184 -10.02 19.28 11.42
C ALA A 184 -10.28 17.96 12.16
N THR A 185 -10.79 16.93 11.46
CA THR A 185 -11.09 15.62 12.06
C THR A 185 -9.97 14.61 11.88
N ALA A 186 -8.96 14.92 11.06
CA ALA A 186 -7.95 13.97 10.57
C ALA A 186 -8.58 12.68 9.98
N GLY A 187 -9.84 12.76 9.52
CA GLY A 187 -10.60 11.65 8.98
C GLY A 187 -10.04 11.10 7.67
N ARG A 188 -10.36 9.84 7.34
CA ARG A 188 -10.12 9.32 5.98
C ARG A 188 -11.16 9.83 5.02
N VAL A 189 -10.80 10.09 3.76
CA VAL A 189 -11.71 10.65 2.76
C VAL A 189 -13.03 9.90 2.66
N GLY A 190 -13.03 8.59 2.64
CA GLY A 190 -14.27 7.81 2.63
C GLY A 190 -15.14 8.03 3.88
N ALA A 191 -14.53 8.22 5.06
CA ALA A 191 -15.31 8.52 6.28
C ALA A 191 -15.95 9.91 6.27
N ILE A 192 -15.33 10.86 5.58
CA ILE A 192 -15.86 12.22 5.42
C ILE A 192 -16.98 12.25 4.35
N LEU A 193 -16.80 11.54 3.24
CA LEU A 193 -17.81 11.48 2.18
C LEU A 193 -19.02 10.61 2.53
N ASP A 194 -18.87 9.68 3.47
CA ASP A 194 -19.95 8.86 4.03
C ASP A 194 -20.63 9.54 5.26
N LEU A 195 -20.16 10.72 5.71
CA LEU A 195 -20.67 11.37 6.90
C LEU A 195 -22.07 11.94 6.65
N THR A 196 -23.00 11.60 7.54
CA THR A 196 -24.39 12.09 7.54
C THR A 196 -24.64 12.98 8.75
N TRP A 197 -25.66 13.85 8.68
CA TRP A 197 -25.96 14.84 9.70
C TRP A 197 -26.39 14.22 11.04
N ASP A 198 -26.99 13.03 11.07
CA ASP A 198 -27.32 12.27 12.28
C ASP A 198 -26.10 11.87 13.11
N ARG A 199 -24.91 11.85 12.49
CA ARG A 199 -23.62 11.57 13.15
C ARG A 199 -22.84 12.82 13.54
N VAL A 200 -23.43 14.00 13.36
CA VAL A 200 -22.86 15.29 13.76
C VAL A 200 -23.71 15.86 14.91
N ASP A 201 -23.23 15.69 16.12
CA ASP A 201 -23.85 16.26 17.33
C ASP A 201 -23.32 17.68 17.53
N MET A 202 -24.10 18.66 17.09
CA MET A 202 -23.74 20.10 17.19
C MET A 202 -23.76 20.59 18.63
N ASP A 203 -24.63 20.05 19.47
CA ASP A 203 -24.82 20.49 20.87
C ASP A 203 -23.63 20.02 21.72
N ARG A 204 -23.19 18.78 21.51
CA ARG A 204 -21.99 18.22 22.18
C ARG A 204 -20.71 18.55 21.48
N ALA A 205 -20.78 19.18 20.32
CA ALA A 205 -19.64 19.47 19.47
C ALA A 205 -18.79 18.21 19.12
N ILE A 206 -19.43 17.14 18.63
CA ILE A 206 -18.80 15.85 18.36
C ILE A 206 -19.21 15.35 16.96
N ILE A 207 -18.26 14.77 16.24
CA ILE A 207 -18.51 14.02 14.99
C ILE A 207 -18.18 12.55 15.24
N ASN A 208 -19.15 11.66 14.94
CA ASN A 208 -18.94 10.22 14.92
C ASN A 208 -18.62 9.76 13.49
N LEU A 209 -17.36 9.48 13.21
CA LEU A 209 -16.91 8.96 11.92
C LEU A 209 -17.05 7.42 11.82
N ARG A 210 -17.54 6.71 12.84
CA ARG A 210 -17.75 5.26 12.82
C ARG A 210 -19.02 4.93 12.03
N LEU A 211 -19.00 3.80 11.33
CA LEU A 211 -20.20 3.18 10.78
C LEU A 211 -20.51 1.95 11.64
N ASP A 212 -21.76 1.83 12.07
CA ASP A 212 -22.19 0.75 12.98
C ASP A 212 -22.11 -0.64 12.33
N ASP A 213 -22.34 -0.72 11.01
CA ASP A 213 -22.39 -1.99 10.25
C ASP A 213 -21.11 -2.33 9.46
N ALA A 214 -20.03 -1.56 9.64
CA ALA A 214 -18.84 -1.78 8.83
C ALA A 214 -18.05 -3.02 9.26
N THR A 215 -18.07 -4.07 8.47
CA THR A 215 -17.17 -5.24 8.57
C THR A 215 -15.68 -4.85 8.47
N THR A 216 -15.39 -3.68 7.91
CA THR A 216 -14.04 -3.09 7.83
C THR A 216 -13.91 -1.88 8.76
N ARG A 217 -13.64 -2.14 10.03
CA ARG A 217 -13.41 -1.11 11.08
C ARG A 217 -12.06 -0.39 10.94
N LYS A 218 -11.66 0.06 9.75
CA LYS A 218 -10.37 0.75 9.61
C LYS A 218 -10.46 2.16 10.17
N GLY A 219 -10.11 2.30 11.47
CA GLY A 219 -9.69 3.55 12.08
C GLY A 219 -10.63 4.74 11.86
N ARG A 220 -11.90 4.60 12.24
CA ARG A 220 -12.84 5.69 12.32
C ARG A 220 -12.98 6.08 13.79
N ALA A 221 -12.81 7.35 14.11
CA ALA A 221 -12.84 7.89 15.47
C ALA A 221 -14.09 8.70 15.72
N ILE A 222 -14.42 8.91 17.00
CA ILE A 222 -15.31 9.99 17.45
C ILE A 222 -14.39 11.15 17.80
N VAL A 223 -14.60 12.31 17.19
CA VAL A 223 -13.71 13.47 17.32
C VAL A 223 -14.49 14.74 17.68
N PRO A 224 -13.91 15.63 18.49
CA PRO A 224 -14.54 16.91 18.82
C PRO A 224 -14.52 17.85 17.61
N ILE A 225 -15.53 18.72 17.54
CA ILE A 225 -15.65 19.80 16.56
C ILE A 225 -14.96 21.05 17.13
N ASN A 226 -13.99 21.61 16.43
CA ASN A 226 -13.41 22.90 16.81
C ASN A 226 -14.28 24.07 16.32
N ARG A 227 -14.02 25.27 16.83
CA ARG A 227 -14.84 26.47 16.55
C ARG A 227 -14.98 26.77 15.05
N GLY A 228 -13.89 26.71 14.31
CA GLY A 228 -13.91 27.01 12.87
C GLY A 228 -14.73 26.00 12.08
N LEU A 229 -14.59 24.71 12.40
CA LEU A 229 -15.39 23.66 11.77
C LEU A 229 -16.87 23.76 12.17
N MET A 230 -17.18 24.13 13.41
CA MET A 230 -18.56 24.33 13.89
C MET A 230 -19.28 25.37 13.05
N ALA A 231 -18.65 26.54 12.83
CA ALA A 231 -19.24 27.61 12.01
C ALA A 231 -19.50 27.14 10.56
N ALA A 232 -18.53 26.42 9.95
CA ALA A 232 -18.71 25.89 8.61
C ALA A 232 -19.83 24.84 8.54
N LEU A 233 -19.92 23.94 9.52
CA LEU A 233 -20.98 22.93 9.58
C LEU A 233 -22.35 23.56 9.77
N GLN A 234 -22.49 24.63 10.60
CA GLN A 234 -23.77 25.31 10.78
C GLN A 234 -24.26 25.92 9.46
N THR A 235 -23.39 26.63 8.75
CA THR A 235 -23.72 27.22 7.44
C THR A 235 -24.17 26.15 6.42
N GLU A 236 -23.47 25.03 6.33
CA GLU A 236 -23.83 23.99 5.38
C GLU A 236 -25.08 23.21 5.81
N LYS A 237 -25.32 23.05 7.12
CA LYS A 237 -26.53 22.38 7.62
C LYS A 237 -27.80 23.16 7.27
N ASP A 238 -27.74 24.48 7.37
CA ASP A 238 -28.87 25.36 7.05
C ASP A 238 -29.20 25.35 5.54
N ALA A 239 -28.21 24.97 4.69
CA ALA A 239 -28.34 24.86 3.24
C ALA A 239 -28.48 23.40 2.74
N ALA A 240 -28.48 22.40 3.64
CA ALA A 240 -28.45 20.99 3.28
C ALA A 240 -29.72 20.56 2.53
N LEU A 241 -29.52 19.82 1.42
CA LEU A 241 -30.59 19.26 0.60
C LEU A 241 -30.69 17.73 0.75
N SER A 242 -29.75 17.11 1.45
CA SER A 242 -29.70 15.67 1.73
C SER A 242 -29.24 15.37 3.14
N ASP A 243 -29.22 14.09 3.51
CA ASP A 243 -28.69 13.63 4.79
C ASP A 243 -27.16 13.69 4.88
N TYR A 244 -26.46 13.88 3.75
CA TYR A 244 -24.99 13.90 3.71
C TYR A 244 -24.43 15.29 4.06
N VAL A 245 -23.36 15.29 4.87
CA VAL A 245 -22.65 16.53 5.23
C VAL A 245 -21.86 17.10 4.05
N VAL A 246 -21.30 16.24 3.22
CA VAL A 246 -20.63 16.61 1.97
C VAL A 246 -21.49 16.16 0.81
N GLU A 247 -22.28 17.10 0.29
CA GLU A 247 -23.21 16.84 -0.81
C GLU A 247 -22.98 17.77 -1.99
N TYR A 248 -23.55 17.40 -3.14
CA TYR A 248 -23.65 18.26 -4.32
C TYR A 248 -25.01 18.05 -5.00
N GLY A 249 -25.81 19.12 -5.05
CA GLY A 249 -27.16 19.05 -5.63
C GLY A 249 -28.08 18.03 -4.97
N GLY A 250 -28.03 17.91 -3.63
CA GLY A 250 -28.84 16.97 -2.86
C GLY A 250 -28.38 15.51 -2.96
N GLN A 251 -27.20 15.24 -3.50
CA GLN A 251 -26.66 13.88 -3.68
C GLN A 251 -25.33 13.69 -2.95
N GLN A 252 -25.09 12.48 -2.48
CA GLN A 252 -23.80 12.10 -1.92
C GLN A 252 -22.67 12.30 -2.92
N VAL A 253 -21.59 12.93 -2.49
CA VAL A 253 -20.37 13.08 -3.28
C VAL A 253 -19.50 11.82 -3.16
N SER A 254 -19.40 11.03 -4.21
CA SER A 254 -18.60 9.81 -4.22
C SER A 254 -17.08 10.07 -4.29
N SER A 255 -16.66 11.23 -4.81
CA SER A 255 -15.25 11.61 -4.93
C SER A 255 -15.05 13.11 -5.06
N ILE A 256 -14.17 13.66 -4.24
CA ILE A 256 -13.72 15.07 -4.33
C ILE A 256 -12.37 15.20 -5.03
N ARG A 257 -11.81 14.12 -5.57
CA ARG A 257 -10.42 14.11 -6.07
C ARG A 257 -10.16 15.20 -7.11
N LYS A 258 -11.04 15.36 -8.10
CA LYS A 258 -10.88 16.36 -9.16
C LYS A 258 -10.97 17.80 -8.60
N GLY A 259 -11.98 18.08 -7.77
CA GLY A 259 -12.14 19.39 -7.12
C GLY A 259 -10.99 19.74 -6.21
N PHE A 260 -10.50 18.77 -5.44
CA PHE A 260 -9.30 18.91 -4.59
C PHE A 260 -8.05 19.20 -5.43
N THR A 261 -7.78 18.43 -6.49
CA THR A 261 -6.62 18.68 -7.36
C THR A 261 -6.65 20.07 -7.96
N ASN A 262 -7.82 20.53 -8.41
CA ASN A 262 -7.99 21.89 -8.92
C ASN A 262 -7.74 22.96 -7.84
N ALA A 263 -8.16 22.72 -6.60
CA ALA A 263 -7.88 23.62 -5.47
C ALA A 263 -6.37 23.69 -5.18
N VAL A 264 -5.69 22.54 -5.15
CA VAL A 264 -4.23 22.46 -4.99
C VAL A 264 -3.49 23.26 -6.06
N THR A 265 -3.89 23.10 -7.33
CA THR A 265 -3.29 23.87 -8.45
C THR A 265 -3.54 25.36 -8.30
N ARG A 266 -4.78 25.80 -7.95
CA ARG A 266 -5.07 27.23 -7.75
C ARG A 266 -4.36 27.84 -6.56
N ALA A 267 -4.14 27.05 -5.50
CA ALA A 267 -3.33 27.46 -4.35
C ALA A 267 -1.81 27.50 -4.64
N GLY A 268 -1.38 27.16 -5.86
CA GLY A 268 0.03 27.12 -6.24
C GLY A 268 0.84 26.07 -5.48
N MET A 269 0.19 24.96 -5.06
CA MET A 269 0.82 23.90 -4.26
C MET A 269 1.09 22.66 -5.10
N ASP A 270 2.19 21.95 -4.79
CA ASP A 270 2.60 20.72 -5.46
C ASP A 270 2.71 19.54 -4.50
N GLY A 271 2.52 18.33 -5.04
CA GLY A 271 2.74 17.08 -4.31
C GLY A 271 1.72 16.80 -3.20
N ILE A 272 0.64 17.56 -3.12
CA ILE A 272 -0.43 17.45 -2.11
C ILE A 272 -1.48 16.45 -2.55
N THR A 273 -1.87 15.58 -1.64
CA THR A 273 -2.93 14.59 -1.81
C THR A 273 -3.96 14.71 -0.69
N LEU A 274 -5.14 14.13 -0.86
CA LEU A 274 -6.14 14.06 0.22
C LEU A 274 -5.58 13.44 1.51
N HIS A 275 -4.66 12.48 1.40
CA HIS A 275 -4.02 11.87 2.57
C HIS A 275 -3.02 12.81 3.24
N THR A 276 -2.45 13.77 2.51
CA THR A 276 -1.56 14.80 3.06
C THR A 276 -2.27 15.66 4.10
N LEU A 277 -3.58 15.95 3.95
CA LEU A 277 -4.37 16.68 4.97
C LEU A 277 -4.38 15.95 6.32
N ARG A 278 -4.66 14.65 6.31
CA ARG A 278 -4.64 13.83 7.51
C ARG A 278 -3.23 13.73 8.12
N HIS A 279 -2.21 13.61 7.28
CA HIS A 279 -0.81 13.64 7.71
C HIS A 279 -0.47 14.98 8.37
N SER A 280 -0.88 16.10 7.77
CA SER A 280 -0.69 17.45 8.32
C SER A 280 -1.38 17.64 9.66
N SER A 281 -2.61 17.12 9.82
CA SER A 281 -3.32 17.16 11.11
C SER A 281 -2.55 16.41 12.21
N ALA A 282 -2.03 15.23 11.88
CA ALA A 282 -1.25 14.43 12.82
C ALA A 282 0.05 15.15 13.22
N VAL A 283 0.78 15.70 12.23
CA VAL A 283 1.99 16.49 12.47
C VAL A 283 1.67 17.71 13.33
N ALA A 284 0.61 18.46 13.01
CA ALA A 284 0.20 19.65 13.78
C ALA A 284 -0.12 19.31 15.24
N MET A 285 -0.80 18.18 15.50
CA MET A 285 -1.09 17.74 16.87
C MET A 285 0.20 17.36 17.62
N VAL A 286 1.04 16.54 17.03
CA VAL A 286 2.29 16.07 17.67
C VAL A 286 3.24 17.24 17.91
N SER A 287 3.45 18.12 16.92
CA SER A 287 4.30 19.32 17.05
C SER A 287 3.78 20.35 18.08
N SER A 288 2.51 20.23 18.47
CA SER A 288 1.92 21.03 19.55
C SER A 288 2.01 20.33 20.91
N GLY A 289 2.78 19.26 21.07
CA GLY A 289 2.98 18.56 22.32
C GLY A 289 1.84 17.60 22.70
N ILE A 290 0.89 17.30 21.80
CA ILE A 290 -0.17 16.33 22.08
C ILE A 290 0.44 14.93 22.13
N ARG A 291 0.22 14.22 23.24
CA ARG A 291 0.74 12.86 23.45
C ARG A 291 0.32 11.91 22.31
N ILE A 292 1.24 11.06 21.91
CA ILE A 292 1.11 10.17 20.76
C ILE A 292 -0.12 9.24 20.86
N GLU A 293 -0.47 8.81 22.08
CA GLU A 293 -1.63 7.95 22.31
C GLU A 293 -2.95 8.68 22.00
N LYS A 294 -3.05 9.97 22.38
CA LYS A 294 -4.20 10.80 22.05
C LYS A 294 -4.29 11.06 20.55
N VAL A 295 -3.16 11.31 19.89
CA VAL A 295 -3.10 11.45 18.43
C VAL A 295 -3.55 10.15 17.75
N ALA A 296 -3.08 8.99 18.21
CA ALA A 296 -3.49 7.68 17.69
C ALA A 296 -5.01 7.47 17.84
N GLN A 297 -5.57 7.81 18.98
CA GLN A 297 -7.01 7.75 19.24
C GLN A 297 -7.79 8.69 18.28
N TYR A 298 -7.33 9.93 18.13
CA TYR A 298 -7.92 10.91 17.21
C TYR A 298 -7.91 10.43 15.76
N LEU A 299 -6.81 9.84 15.34
CA LEU A 299 -6.66 9.21 14.03
C LEU A 299 -7.49 7.91 13.90
N GLY A 300 -7.95 7.32 14.99
CA GLY A 300 -8.59 6.01 15.01
C GLY A 300 -7.65 4.87 14.61
N HIS A 301 -6.40 4.93 15.03
CA HIS A 301 -5.46 3.82 14.88
C HIS A 301 -5.66 2.80 16.01
N SER A 302 -5.82 1.54 15.65
CA SER A 302 -5.92 0.44 16.63
C SER A 302 -4.57 0.08 17.29
N ASN A 303 -3.47 0.47 16.64
CA ASN A 303 -2.10 0.24 17.14
C ASN A 303 -1.36 1.57 17.19
N VAL A 304 -1.01 2.00 18.42
CA VAL A 304 -0.27 3.25 18.69
C VAL A 304 1.12 3.25 18.05
N ALA A 305 1.77 2.09 17.93
CA ALA A 305 3.09 1.97 17.32
C ALA A 305 3.13 2.50 15.87
N VAL A 306 2.02 2.41 15.13
CA VAL A 306 1.90 2.98 13.78
C VAL A 306 2.00 4.51 13.82
N THR A 307 1.36 5.15 14.82
CA THR A 307 1.42 6.60 15.01
C THR A 307 2.80 7.03 15.46
N TYR A 308 3.39 6.31 16.42
CA TYR A 308 4.72 6.59 16.93
C TYR A 308 5.79 6.49 15.83
N SER A 309 5.84 5.41 15.08
CA SER A 309 6.82 5.21 14.00
C SER A 309 6.74 6.26 12.89
N THR A 310 5.52 6.84 12.66
CA THR A 310 5.31 7.83 11.61
C THR A 310 5.51 9.25 12.10
N TYR A 311 5.06 9.58 13.30
CA TYR A 311 4.93 10.95 13.78
C TYR A 311 5.77 11.28 15.01
N GLY A 312 6.34 10.31 15.74
CA GLY A 312 7.09 10.53 16.98
C GLY A 312 8.23 11.55 16.81
N ARG A 313 8.89 11.55 15.65
CA ARG A 313 9.98 12.50 15.33
C ARG A 313 9.56 13.97 15.24
N PHE A 314 8.28 14.28 15.21
CA PHE A 314 7.76 15.66 15.17
C PHE A 314 7.40 16.20 16.56
N ALA A 315 7.61 15.45 17.63
CA ALA A 315 7.40 15.92 18.99
C ALA A 315 8.41 17.02 19.33
N PRO A 316 7.97 18.15 19.96
CA PRO A 316 8.85 19.31 20.23
C PRO A 316 10.05 18.96 21.12
N GLU A 317 9.83 18.08 22.10
CA GLU A 317 10.81 17.70 23.13
C GLU A 317 11.44 16.33 22.81
N HIS A 318 11.44 15.95 21.52
CA HIS A 318 12.00 14.65 21.14
C HIS A 318 13.48 14.60 21.50
N LEU A 319 13.81 13.79 22.51
CA LEU A 319 15.13 13.55 23.08
C LEU A 319 15.76 14.73 23.89
N THR A 320 15.10 15.89 24.05
CA THR A 320 15.67 17.01 24.83
C THR A 320 15.74 16.64 26.30
N ASP A 321 14.68 16.09 26.88
CA ASP A 321 14.61 15.58 28.24
C ASP A 321 15.63 14.46 28.49
N ALA A 322 15.81 13.57 27.52
CA ALA A 322 16.82 12.52 27.59
C ALA A 322 18.26 13.12 27.56
N ALA A 323 18.48 14.18 26.78
CA ALA A 323 19.77 14.86 26.75
C ALA A 323 20.06 15.59 28.07
N GLU A 324 19.05 16.23 28.69
CA GLU A 324 19.17 16.88 29.99
C GLU A 324 19.56 15.90 31.11
N VAL A 325 18.95 14.69 31.12
CA VAL A 325 19.31 13.63 32.08
C VAL A 325 20.76 13.17 31.92
N LEU A 326 21.33 13.27 30.75
CA LEU A 326 22.70 12.89 30.42
C LEU A 326 23.71 14.04 30.62
N GLU A 327 23.26 15.22 31.07
CA GLU A 327 24.13 16.34 31.34
C GLU A 327 25.03 16.07 32.53
N PHE A 328 26.34 16.26 32.35
CA PHE A 328 27.35 16.17 33.39
C PHE A 328 27.75 17.59 33.86
N THR A 329 27.21 18.03 35.00
CA THR A 329 27.43 19.35 35.56
C THR A 329 28.85 19.60 36.07
N ASN A 330 29.76 18.60 36.09
CA ASN A 330 31.09 18.68 36.69
C ASN A 330 32.28 18.32 35.80
N LEU A 331 32.17 18.49 34.47
CA LEU A 331 33.35 18.37 33.61
C LEU A 331 34.27 19.55 33.77
N ARG A 332 35.33 19.41 34.61
CA ARG A 332 36.48 20.30 34.54
C ARG A 332 37.17 20.12 33.20
N VAL A 333 37.13 21.15 32.35
CA VAL A 333 37.96 21.20 31.13
C VAL A 333 39.43 21.21 31.64
N VAL A 334 40.09 20.06 31.48
CA VAL A 334 41.55 20.00 31.67
C VAL A 334 42.17 20.75 30.50
N LYS A 335 42.81 21.91 30.80
CA LYS A 335 43.55 22.68 29.83
C LYS A 335 44.85 21.96 29.45
#